data_1fd2da1427f5b0629464a225ae65fc0a
#
_entry.id   1fd2da1427f5b0629464a225ae65fc0a
#
_cell.length_a   1.000
_cell.length_b   1.000
_cell.length_c   1.000
_cell.angle_alpha   90.00
_cell.angle_beta   90.00
_cell.angle_gamma   90.00
#
_symmetry.space_group_name_H-M   'P 1'
#
loop_
_entity.id
_entity.type
_entity.pdbx_description
1 polymer ?
#
loop_
_entity_poly.entity_id
_entity_poly.type
_entity_poly.pdbx_seq_one_letter_code
_entity_poly.pdbx_strand_id
1 'polypeptide(L)'
;LKAELQDADTILIGAGSGLSTSAGLTYDGERFLKHFSDFHEKYGITDMYSGGFYPFSSPEEYWAWWSRHIYYNRYDVTPGKPYADLLELVMDKNYFVLTTNVDHQFQLAGFNKARLFYTQGDYGLWQCSEPVPSGHL
;
A
#
# COMPACT_ATOMS: atom_id res chain seq x y z
N LEU A 1 13.43 -7.98 -23.46
CA LEU A 1 12.79 -7.00 -22.56
C LEU A 1 13.45 -5.63 -22.63
N LYS A 2 14.80 -5.52 -22.46
CA LYS A 2 15.48 -4.20 -22.46
C LYS A 2 15.32 -3.46 -23.82
N ALA A 3 15.49 -4.15 -24.94
CA ALA A 3 15.30 -3.56 -26.27
C ALA A 3 13.84 -3.09 -26.46
N GLU A 4 12.86 -3.91 -26.09
CA GLU A 4 11.44 -3.58 -26.21
C GLU A 4 11.04 -2.39 -25.33
N LEU A 5 11.61 -2.28 -24.11
CA LEU A 5 11.42 -1.10 -23.27
C LEU A 5 12.04 0.16 -23.89
N GLN A 6 13.18 0.03 -24.59
CA GLN A 6 13.83 1.15 -25.29
C GLN A 6 13.00 1.62 -26.48
N ASP A 7 12.43 0.70 -27.23
CA ASP A 7 11.68 0.97 -28.47
C ASP A 7 10.22 1.34 -28.22
N ALA A 8 9.70 1.12 -27.01
CA ALA A 8 8.32 1.41 -26.67
C ALA A 8 8.04 2.91 -26.58
N ASP A 9 6.98 3.36 -27.26
CA ASP A 9 6.46 4.74 -27.17
C ASP A 9 5.69 4.98 -25.85
N THR A 10 5.06 3.92 -25.34
CA THR A 10 4.25 3.99 -24.11
C THR A 10 4.45 2.73 -23.29
N ILE A 11 4.53 2.88 -21.98
CA ILE A 11 4.70 1.78 -21.02
C ILE A 11 3.53 1.78 -20.03
N LEU A 12 2.82 0.65 -19.97
CA LEU A 12 1.83 0.40 -18.92
C LEU A 12 2.44 -0.49 -17.84
N ILE A 13 2.43 0.00 -16.60
CA ILE A 13 2.89 -0.74 -15.43
C ILE A 13 1.67 -1.28 -14.69
N GLY A 14 1.52 -2.59 -14.63
CA GLY A 14 0.57 -3.29 -13.76
C GLY A 14 1.28 -3.78 -12.49
N ALA A 15 0.80 -3.38 -11.31
CA ALA A 15 1.44 -3.76 -10.05
C ALA A 15 0.44 -4.20 -8.98
N GLY A 16 0.82 -5.19 -8.21
CA GLY A 16 0.10 -5.71 -7.04
C GLY A 16 1.01 -5.86 -5.83
N SER A 17 0.51 -6.51 -4.78
CA SER A 17 1.18 -6.67 -3.47
C SER A 17 2.58 -7.29 -3.55
N GLY A 18 2.87 -8.11 -4.56
CA GLY A 18 4.19 -8.70 -4.77
C GLY A 18 5.30 -7.66 -4.96
N LEU A 19 4.99 -6.50 -5.56
CA LEU A 19 5.95 -5.41 -5.69
C LEU A 19 6.31 -4.81 -4.32
N SER A 20 5.32 -4.59 -3.46
CA SER A 20 5.53 -4.10 -2.08
C SER A 20 6.26 -5.14 -1.22
N THR A 21 5.93 -6.42 -1.36
CA THR A 21 6.66 -7.52 -0.70
C THR A 21 8.13 -7.53 -1.11
N SER A 22 8.43 -7.36 -2.40
CA SER A 22 9.83 -7.28 -2.90
C SER A 22 10.56 -6.03 -2.40
N ALA A 23 9.82 -4.99 -2.02
CA ALA A 23 10.34 -3.77 -1.37
C ALA A 23 10.54 -3.93 0.16
N GLY A 24 10.24 -5.10 0.73
CA GLY A 24 10.36 -5.37 2.17
C GLY A 24 9.10 -5.09 2.98
N LEU A 25 7.99 -4.71 2.35
CA LEU A 25 6.70 -4.49 3.03
C LEU A 25 5.93 -5.80 3.16
N THR A 26 6.55 -6.77 3.85
CA THR A 26 5.92 -8.07 4.13
C THR A 26 4.83 -7.92 5.19
N TYR A 27 3.76 -8.73 5.08
CA TYR A 27 2.65 -8.73 6.03
C TYR A 27 2.76 -9.82 7.09
N ASP A 28 3.74 -10.69 6.99
CA ASP A 28 3.98 -11.83 7.86
C ASP A 28 5.41 -11.86 8.41
N GLY A 29 5.77 -12.94 9.06
CA GLY A 29 7.12 -13.21 9.55
C GLY A 29 7.61 -12.22 10.59
N GLU A 30 8.91 -11.90 10.55
CA GLU A 30 9.57 -11.02 11.52
C GLU A 30 8.97 -9.62 11.59
N ARG A 31 8.59 -9.05 10.43
CA ARG A 31 8.00 -7.72 10.39
C ARG A 31 6.64 -7.67 11.07
N PHE A 32 5.82 -8.69 10.88
CA PHE A 32 4.56 -8.83 11.61
C PHE A 32 4.79 -8.95 13.11
N LEU A 33 5.63 -9.87 13.54
CA LEU A 33 5.90 -10.08 14.97
C LEU A 33 6.53 -8.86 15.64
N LYS A 34 7.39 -8.13 14.93
CA LYS A 34 7.98 -6.88 15.44
C LYS A 34 6.92 -5.82 15.80
N HIS A 35 5.85 -5.71 15.01
CA HIS A 35 4.89 -4.64 15.16
C HIS A 35 3.54 -5.05 15.75
N PHE A 36 3.24 -6.36 15.81
CA PHE A 36 1.94 -6.90 16.18
C PHE A 36 2.01 -8.12 17.11
N SER A 37 3.11 -8.31 17.85
CA SER A 37 3.25 -9.44 18.78
C SER A 37 2.14 -9.47 19.85
N ASP A 38 1.70 -8.32 20.34
CA ASP A 38 0.60 -8.19 21.28
C ASP A 38 -0.75 -8.66 20.70
N PHE A 39 -1.01 -8.37 19.43
CA PHE A 39 -2.19 -8.86 18.72
C PHE A 39 -2.08 -10.37 18.43
N HIS A 40 -0.88 -10.84 18.11
CA HIS A 40 -0.63 -12.27 17.96
C HIS A 40 -0.92 -13.01 19.26
N GLU A 41 -0.39 -12.56 20.39
CA GLU A 41 -0.58 -13.18 21.70
C GLU A 41 -2.03 -13.14 22.18
N LYS A 42 -2.71 -12.00 21.98
CA LYS A 42 -4.07 -11.81 22.49
C LYS A 42 -5.14 -12.47 21.62
N TYR A 43 -4.99 -12.40 20.30
CA TYR A 43 -6.04 -12.77 19.34
C TYR A 43 -5.67 -13.96 18.45
N GLY A 44 -4.43 -14.44 18.49
CA GLY A 44 -3.95 -15.51 17.63
C GLY A 44 -3.78 -15.11 16.16
N ILE A 45 -3.74 -13.80 15.87
CA ILE A 45 -3.52 -13.28 14.52
C ILE A 45 -2.08 -13.60 14.10
N THR A 46 -1.88 -14.10 12.88
CA THR A 46 -0.58 -14.58 12.40
C THR A 46 0.06 -13.72 11.32
N ASP A 47 -0.70 -12.80 10.72
CA ASP A 47 -0.24 -11.89 9.68
C ASP A 47 -1.13 -10.65 9.57
N MET A 48 -0.63 -9.60 8.90
CA MET A 48 -1.35 -8.33 8.78
C MET A 48 -2.57 -8.41 7.87
N TYR A 49 -2.59 -9.35 6.90
CA TYR A 49 -3.73 -9.50 5.99
C TYR A 49 -4.93 -10.11 6.72
N SER A 50 -4.72 -11.24 7.38
CA SER A 50 -5.78 -11.92 8.15
C SER A 50 -6.28 -11.06 9.31
N GLY A 51 -5.38 -10.31 9.95
CA GLY A 51 -5.74 -9.39 11.03
C GLY A 51 -6.68 -8.26 10.61
N GLY A 52 -6.62 -7.83 9.36
CA GLY A 52 -7.55 -6.83 8.81
C GLY A 52 -9.01 -7.31 8.74
N PHE A 53 -9.24 -8.62 8.77
CA PHE A 53 -10.57 -9.25 8.77
C PHE A 53 -10.96 -9.83 10.13
N TYR A 54 -10.14 -9.63 11.16
CA TYR A 54 -10.44 -10.13 12.49
C TYR A 54 -11.67 -9.42 13.08
N PRO A 55 -12.67 -10.15 13.60
CA PRO A 55 -13.89 -9.58 14.16
C PRO A 55 -13.65 -9.03 15.57
N PHE A 56 -12.98 -7.90 15.67
CA PHE A 56 -12.75 -7.23 16.94
C PHE A 56 -14.07 -6.93 17.67
N SER A 57 -14.06 -7.06 18.99
CA SER A 57 -15.25 -6.93 19.81
C SER A 57 -15.67 -5.49 20.09
N SER A 58 -14.78 -4.53 19.88
CA SER A 58 -15.04 -3.11 20.07
C SER A 58 -14.40 -2.24 19.00
N PRO A 59 -14.95 -1.02 18.75
CA PRO A 59 -14.34 -0.05 17.86
C PRO A 59 -12.92 0.35 18.28
N GLU A 60 -12.63 0.37 19.58
CA GLU A 60 -11.32 0.70 20.13
C GLU A 60 -10.27 -0.34 19.72
N GLU A 61 -10.58 -1.63 19.82
CA GLU A 61 -9.69 -2.72 19.39
C GLU A 61 -9.51 -2.70 17.87
N TYR A 62 -10.59 -2.51 17.11
CA TYR A 62 -10.56 -2.36 15.66
C TYR A 62 -9.63 -1.22 15.23
N TRP A 63 -9.76 -0.05 15.83
CA TRP A 63 -8.93 1.11 15.50
C TRP A 63 -7.51 1.00 16.06
N ALA A 64 -7.28 0.30 17.17
CA ALA A 64 -5.93 -0.02 17.64
C ALA A 64 -5.17 -0.88 16.62
N TRP A 65 -5.85 -1.84 15.97
CA TRP A 65 -5.29 -2.60 14.86
C TRP A 65 -5.04 -1.71 13.63
N TRP A 66 -6.09 -1.07 13.11
CA TRP A 66 -6.02 -0.37 11.84
C TRP A 66 -5.14 0.87 11.87
N SER A 67 -5.12 1.65 12.93
CA SER A 67 -4.21 2.79 13.04
C SER A 67 -2.75 2.35 12.98
N ARG A 68 -2.40 1.26 13.67
CA ARG A 68 -1.06 0.68 13.65
C ARG A 68 -0.72 0.08 12.29
N HIS A 69 -1.65 -0.65 11.68
CA HIS A 69 -1.49 -1.22 10.34
C HIS A 69 -1.22 -0.14 9.29
N ILE A 70 -2.02 0.91 9.29
CA ILE A 70 -1.87 2.06 8.39
C ILE A 70 -0.54 2.77 8.65
N TYR A 71 -0.19 3.00 9.91
CA TYR A 71 1.04 3.68 10.26
C TYR A 71 2.26 2.98 9.68
N TYR A 72 2.43 1.68 9.94
CA TYR A 72 3.58 0.92 9.48
C TYR A 72 3.56 0.55 7.99
N ASN A 73 2.45 0.61 7.31
CA ASN A 73 2.37 0.26 5.89
C ASN A 73 2.23 1.47 4.97
N ARG A 74 2.02 2.69 5.52
CA ARG A 74 1.76 3.88 4.74
C ARG A 74 2.57 5.10 5.18
N TYR A 75 2.76 5.31 6.49
CA TYR A 75 3.37 6.52 7.03
C TYR A 75 4.80 6.31 7.49
N ASP A 76 5.10 5.24 8.19
CA ASP A 76 6.46 4.90 8.69
C ASP A 76 7.20 4.01 7.68
N VAL A 77 7.22 4.45 6.42
CA VAL A 77 7.89 3.76 5.31
C VAL A 77 8.61 4.75 4.40
N THR A 78 9.69 4.29 3.79
CA THR A 78 10.39 5.00 2.72
C THR A 78 10.09 4.36 1.37
N PRO A 79 10.34 5.05 0.25
CA PRO A 79 10.20 4.45 -1.08
C PRO A 79 11.07 3.19 -1.18
N GLY A 80 10.44 2.07 -1.48
CA GLY A 80 11.15 0.81 -1.71
C GLY A 80 11.98 0.85 -2.98
N LYS A 81 13.17 0.22 -2.94
CA LYS A 81 14.09 0.19 -4.09
C LYS A 81 13.41 -0.25 -5.40
N PRO A 82 12.56 -1.30 -5.45
CA PRO A 82 11.89 -1.69 -6.68
C PRO A 82 11.03 -0.58 -7.30
N TYR A 83 10.43 0.28 -6.50
CA TYR A 83 9.65 1.41 -6.99
C TYR A 83 10.53 2.53 -7.56
N ALA A 84 11.66 2.81 -6.91
CA ALA A 84 12.64 3.78 -7.40
C ALA A 84 13.27 3.32 -8.72
N ASP A 85 13.66 2.05 -8.81
CA ASP A 85 14.22 1.46 -10.04
C ASP A 85 13.20 1.48 -11.20
N LEU A 86 11.92 1.21 -10.90
CA LEU A 86 10.84 1.30 -11.89
C LEU A 86 10.64 2.72 -12.39
N LEU A 87 10.67 3.71 -11.51
CA LEU A 87 10.57 5.10 -11.91
C LEU A 87 11.73 5.49 -12.82
N GLU A 88 12.97 5.14 -12.46
CA GLU A 88 14.16 5.40 -13.29
C GLU A 88 14.02 4.82 -14.70
N LEU A 89 13.42 3.64 -14.83
CA LEU A 89 13.20 3.00 -16.13
C LEU A 89 12.20 3.73 -17.04
N VAL A 90 11.25 4.48 -16.46
CA VAL A 90 10.12 5.03 -17.22
C VAL A 90 9.98 6.55 -17.16
N MET A 91 10.75 7.25 -16.34
CA MET A 91 10.57 8.69 -16.07
C MET A 91 10.67 9.56 -17.33
N ASP A 92 11.49 9.16 -18.29
CA ASP A 92 11.69 9.86 -19.57
C ASP A 92 10.75 9.37 -20.68
N LYS A 93 9.81 8.49 -20.35
CA LYS A 93 8.88 7.89 -21.32
C LYS A 93 7.42 8.26 -21.02
N ASN A 94 6.58 8.05 -22.00
CA ASN A 94 5.14 8.08 -21.75
C ASN A 94 4.73 6.80 -21.01
N TYR A 95 4.39 6.91 -19.72
CA TYR A 95 3.99 5.78 -18.91
C TYR A 95 2.64 6.02 -18.22
N PHE A 96 2.00 4.92 -17.83
CA PHE A 96 0.86 4.92 -16.93
C PHE A 96 0.97 3.75 -15.95
N VAL A 97 0.56 3.96 -14.70
CA VAL A 97 0.57 2.94 -13.64
C VAL A 97 -0.86 2.57 -13.27
N LEU A 98 -1.14 1.28 -13.27
CA LEU A 98 -2.35 0.67 -12.74
C LEU A 98 -1.96 -0.25 -11.59
N THR A 99 -2.44 0.04 -10.38
CA THR A 99 -2.09 -0.76 -9.21
C THR A 99 -3.28 -1.05 -8.31
N THR A 100 -3.26 -2.21 -7.68
CA THR A 100 -4.16 -2.58 -6.57
C THR A 100 -3.56 -2.24 -5.20
N ASN A 101 -2.30 -1.78 -5.14
CA ASN A 101 -1.63 -1.43 -3.89
C ASN A 101 -2.19 -0.14 -3.30
N VAL A 102 -2.30 -0.11 -1.97
CA VAL A 102 -2.88 0.98 -1.17
C VAL A 102 -1.86 1.65 -0.25
N ASP A 103 -0.59 1.28 -0.36
CA ASP A 103 0.52 1.64 0.52
C ASP A 103 1.26 2.95 0.13
N HIS A 104 0.79 3.63 -0.91
CA HIS A 104 1.35 4.90 -1.38
C HIS A 104 2.79 4.84 -1.92
N GLN A 105 3.33 3.68 -2.16
CA GLN A 105 4.73 3.50 -2.54
C GLN A 105 5.08 4.16 -3.89
N PHE A 106 4.19 4.09 -4.88
CA PHE A 106 4.39 4.78 -6.15
C PHE A 106 4.49 6.30 -5.98
N GLN A 107 3.62 6.89 -5.16
CA GLN A 107 3.64 8.33 -4.90
C GLN A 107 4.89 8.73 -4.13
N LEU A 108 5.29 7.94 -3.11
CA LEU A 108 6.52 8.15 -2.33
C LEU A 108 7.78 8.06 -3.21
N ALA A 109 7.78 7.17 -4.20
CA ALA A 109 8.88 7.05 -5.15
C ALA A 109 8.95 8.21 -6.16
N GLY A 110 7.92 9.06 -6.25
CA GLY A 110 7.90 10.23 -7.12
C GLY A 110 7.17 10.05 -8.46
N PHE A 111 6.39 8.99 -8.63
CA PHE A 111 5.54 8.83 -9.82
C PHE A 111 4.52 9.95 -9.92
N ASN A 112 4.29 10.43 -11.14
CA ASN A 112 3.31 11.48 -11.40
C ASN A 112 1.89 10.98 -11.09
N LYS A 113 1.21 11.63 -10.15
CA LYS A 113 -0.13 11.26 -9.71
C LYS A 113 -1.16 11.26 -10.85
N ALA A 114 -1.00 12.12 -11.85
CA ALA A 114 -1.89 12.14 -13.03
C ALA A 114 -1.73 10.93 -13.95
N ARG A 115 -0.68 10.13 -13.75
CA ARG A 115 -0.35 8.90 -14.50
C ARG A 115 -0.45 7.65 -13.62
N LEU A 116 -1.18 7.74 -12.52
CA LEU A 116 -1.30 6.68 -11.53
C LEU A 116 -2.77 6.44 -11.19
N PHE A 117 -3.24 5.23 -11.39
CA PHE A 117 -4.56 4.78 -10.97
C PHE A 117 -4.43 3.63 -9.97
N TYR A 118 -4.81 3.88 -8.73
CA TYR A 118 -4.82 2.92 -7.63
C TYR A 118 -6.27 2.51 -7.35
N THR A 119 -6.63 1.32 -7.81
CA THR A 119 -8.02 0.86 -7.95
C THR A 119 -8.73 0.58 -6.62
N GLN A 120 -7.98 0.34 -5.54
CA GLN A 120 -8.50 0.01 -4.21
C GLN A 120 -8.35 1.15 -3.20
N GLY A 121 -7.99 2.36 -3.67
CA GLY A 121 -7.77 3.51 -2.80
C GLY A 121 -6.38 3.56 -2.17
N ASP A 122 -6.27 4.20 -1.02
CA ASP A 122 -5.00 4.45 -0.31
C ASP A 122 -5.29 4.36 1.20
N TYR A 123 -4.41 3.75 1.96
CA TYR A 123 -4.55 3.68 3.43
C TYR A 123 -4.63 5.05 4.12
N GLY A 124 -4.22 6.12 3.46
CA GLY A 124 -4.35 7.49 3.95
C GLY A 124 -5.69 8.16 3.59
N LEU A 125 -6.58 7.50 2.84
CA LEU A 125 -7.90 8.01 2.48
C LEU A 125 -8.97 7.34 3.34
N TRP A 126 -9.81 8.17 3.96
CA TRP A 126 -10.83 7.73 4.91
C TRP A 126 -12.20 8.18 4.40
N GLN A 127 -13.19 7.34 4.60
CA GLN A 127 -14.56 7.61 4.22
C GLN A 127 -15.49 7.27 5.40
N CYS A 128 -16.47 8.13 5.65
CA CYS A 128 -17.53 7.81 6.61
C CYS A 128 -18.30 6.57 6.15
N SER A 129 -18.60 5.68 7.09
CA SER A 129 -19.40 4.46 6.83
C SER A 129 -20.86 4.79 6.48
N GLU A 130 -21.34 5.93 6.96
CA GLU A 130 -22.69 6.44 6.67
C GLU A 130 -22.62 7.74 5.86
N PRO A 131 -23.61 8.00 4.98
CA PRO A 131 -23.66 9.24 4.23
C PRO A 131 -23.72 10.46 5.17
N VAL A 132 -22.80 11.39 5.01
CA VAL A 132 -22.83 12.68 5.72
C VAL A 132 -23.67 13.67 4.90
N PRO A 133 -24.64 14.37 5.48
CA PRO A 133 -25.39 15.40 4.77
C PRO A 133 -24.46 16.44 4.15
N SER A 134 -24.73 16.86 2.92
CA SER A 134 -23.94 17.88 2.22
C SER A 134 -23.91 19.17 3.04
N GLY A 135 -22.72 19.57 3.51
CA GLY A 135 -22.52 20.78 4.32
C GLY A 135 -21.70 20.58 5.61
N HIS A 136 -21.25 19.36 5.90
CA HIS A 136 -20.45 19.03 7.09
C HIS A 136 -19.04 18.52 6.75
N LEU A 137 -18.42 19.02 5.68
CA LEU A 137 -17.00 18.82 5.38
C LEU A 137 -16.25 20.12 5.58
#